data_48bb9a275a0febcd143c9eafb80a1dd7
#
_entry.id   48bb9a275a0febcd143c9eafb80a1dd7
#
_cell.length_a   1.000
_cell.length_b   1.000
_cell.length_c   1.000
_cell.angle_alpha   90.00
_cell.angle_beta   90.00
_cell.angle_gamma   90.00
#
_symmetry.space_group_name_H-M   'P 1'
#
loop_
_entity.id
_entity.type
_entity.pdbx_description
1 polymer ?
#
loop_
_entity_poly.entity_id
_entity_poly.type
_entity_poly.pdbx_seq_one_letter_code
_entity_poly.pdbx_strand_id
1 'polypeptide(L)'
;MRRQFKEQPRLVKRVAVNVTGRDFVCGDIHGAYDLVLQAMREAQFSPTHDRLFVVGDLIDRDPGSHRCARFLAQPYVHAVRGNHEDMLLQLYPEDSPPPPDSLLEWAARQNGFGWWLATDGDTRRAIIEAVRRLPIAIEVQTSRGTVGIVHADIPLGLTWQSFLSLVESGNAKTIESALWSRERLNRRDESGVHGVGRLFVGHTPQWEGLQRLGNVYAVDTGGVFAELDSDRWPGARFTFANLAMATSSLTRLALGAGLVDTRDGDVPDTPFGNYTTSR
;
A
#
# COMPACT_ATOMS: atom_id res chain seq x y z
N MET A 1 -32.82 -20.23 12.68
CA MET A 1 -31.66 -19.31 12.66
C MET A 1 -31.14 -19.26 11.24
N ARG A 2 -31.32 -18.13 10.54
CA ARG A 2 -30.72 -17.91 9.22
C ARG A 2 -29.24 -17.66 9.43
N ARG A 3 -28.36 -18.54 8.92
CA ARG A 3 -26.94 -18.23 8.77
C ARG A 3 -26.85 -16.97 7.90
N GLN A 4 -26.44 -15.84 8.48
CA GLN A 4 -26.00 -14.71 7.69
C GLN A 4 -24.79 -15.22 6.90
N PHE A 5 -24.94 -15.31 5.58
CA PHE A 5 -23.79 -15.51 4.70
C PHE A 5 -22.86 -14.29 4.91
N LYS A 6 -21.73 -14.49 5.57
CA LYS A 6 -20.69 -13.49 5.62
C LYS A 6 -20.27 -13.24 4.16
N GLU A 7 -20.43 -12.01 3.71
CA GLU A 7 -19.96 -11.60 2.39
C GLU A 7 -18.44 -11.81 2.36
N GLN A 8 -17.96 -12.65 1.43
CA GLN A 8 -16.53 -12.88 1.31
C GLN A 8 -15.83 -11.56 0.95
N PRO A 9 -14.69 -11.25 1.56
CA PRO A 9 -13.97 -10.02 1.27
C PRO A 9 -13.57 -10.02 -0.22
N ARG A 10 -13.86 -8.92 -0.91
CA ARG A 10 -13.50 -8.74 -2.31
C ARG A 10 -11.98 -8.60 -2.41
N LEU A 11 -11.35 -9.50 -3.15
CA LEU A 11 -9.90 -9.46 -3.37
C LEU A 11 -9.46 -8.31 -4.29
N VAL A 12 -10.38 -7.78 -5.09
CA VAL A 12 -10.16 -6.59 -5.93
C VAL A 12 -11.21 -5.53 -5.60
N LYS A 13 -10.74 -4.31 -5.33
CA LYS A 13 -11.59 -3.14 -5.10
C LYS A 13 -11.49 -2.19 -6.29
N ARG A 14 -12.63 -1.80 -6.87
CA ARG A 14 -12.70 -0.78 -7.93
C ARG A 14 -13.26 0.51 -7.37
N VAL A 15 -12.57 1.61 -7.64
CA VAL A 15 -12.87 2.94 -7.11
C VAL A 15 -13.09 3.90 -8.26
N ALA A 16 -14.24 4.55 -8.27
CA ALA A 16 -14.60 5.52 -9.31
C ALA A 16 -13.77 6.81 -9.21
N VAL A 17 -13.81 7.61 -10.26
CA VAL A 17 -13.16 8.94 -10.31
C VAL A 17 -13.57 9.79 -9.12
N ASN A 18 -12.61 10.44 -8.48
CA ASN A 18 -12.87 11.50 -7.51
C ASN A 18 -13.14 12.81 -8.26
N VAL A 19 -14.37 13.25 -8.22
CA VAL A 19 -14.80 14.50 -8.90
C VAL A 19 -14.79 15.71 -7.97
N THR A 20 -14.52 15.51 -6.68
CA THR A 20 -14.63 16.57 -5.66
C THR A 20 -13.31 16.95 -5.00
N GLY A 21 -12.30 16.09 -5.10
CA GLY A 21 -11.02 16.29 -4.43
C GLY A 21 -9.88 15.59 -5.15
N ARG A 22 -8.78 15.39 -4.41
CA ARG A 22 -7.55 14.78 -4.89
C ARG A 22 -7.44 13.34 -4.38
N ASP A 23 -6.68 12.53 -5.09
CA ASP A 23 -6.32 11.19 -4.69
C ASP A 23 -4.81 11.14 -4.38
N PHE A 24 -4.48 10.69 -3.18
CA PHE A 24 -3.09 10.52 -2.74
C PHE A 24 -2.76 9.05 -2.56
N VAL A 25 -1.49 8.70 -2.76
CA VAL A 25 -0.92 7.41 -2.41
C VAL A 25 0.22 7.60 -1.41
N CYS A 26 0.36 6.67 -0.47
CA CYS A 26 1.54 6.60 0.39
C CYS A 26 2.16 5.21 0.40
N GLY A 27 3.44 5.18 0.75
CA GLY A 27 4.22 3.96 0.97
C GLY A 27 3.80 3.22 2.24
N ASP A 28 4.59 2.20 2.60
CA ASP A 28 4.42 1.37 3.77
C ASP A 28 4.42 2.22 5.04
N ILE A 29 3.47 1.95 5.94
CA ILE A 29 3.25 2.76 7.16
C ILE A 29 3.93 2.14 8.37
N HIS A 30 3.78 0.83 8.54
CA HIS A 30 4.36 0.07 9.65
C HIS A 30 4.12 0.71 11.04
N GLY A 31 2.90 1.16 11.29
CA GLY A 31 2.54 1.80 12.55
C GLY A 31 2.88 3.28 12.68
N ALA A 32 3.75 3.83 11.81
CA ALA A 32 4.18 5.23 11.84
C ALA A 32 3.08 6.20 11.34
N TYR A 33 1.88 6.09 11.92
CA TYR A 33 0.71 6.90 11.52
C TYR A 33 0.89 8.40 11.73
N ASP A 34 1.84 8.81 12.57
CA ASP A 34 2.11 10.23 12.79
C ASP A 34 2.79 10.87 11.58
N LEU A 35 3.61 10.11 10.83
CA LEU A 35 4.13 10.54 9.53
C LEU A 35 3.00 10.74 8.51
N VAL A 36 2.01 9.84 8.48
CA VAL A 36 0.83 10.00 7.62
C VAL A 36 0.09 11.28 7.94
N LEU A 37 -0.17 11.53 9.24
CA LEU A 37 -0.88 12.73 9.69
C LEU A 37 -0.08 14.00 9.40
N GLN A 38 1.25 13.96 9.51
CA GLN A 38 2.11 15.06 9.13
C GLN A 38 2.01 15.34 7.64
N ALA A 39 2.17 14.33 6.79
CA ALA A 39 2.07 14.46 5.34
C ALA A 39 0.70 14.98 4.90
N MET A 40 -0.39 14.51 5.53
CA MET A 40 -1.74 15.02 5.28
C MET A 40 -1.86 16.51 5.63
N ARG A 41 -1.28 16.97 6.74
CA ARG A 41 -1.27 18.40 7.11
C ARG A 41 -0.50 19.24 6.11
N GLU A 42 0.68 18.80 5.72
CA GLU A 42 1.54 19.48 4.75
C GLU A 42 0.86 19.57 3.37
N ALA A 43 0.14 18.49 2.97
CA ALA A 43 -0.66 18.47 1.74
C ALA A 43 -1.93 19.31 1.80
N GLN A 44 -2.27 19.86 2.95
CA GLN A 44 -3.60 20.45 3.16
C GLN A 44 -4.71 19.47 2.73
N PHE A 45 -4.59 18.21 3.18
CA PHE A 45 -5.52 17.15 2.85
C PHE A 45 -6.91 17.43 3.43
N SER A 46 -7.94 17.33 2.59
CA SER A 46 -9.33 17.50 2.99
C SER A 46 -10.01 16.14 3.22
N PRO A 47 -10.26 15.71 4.45
CA PRO A 47 -10.89 14.41 4.74
C PRO A 47 -12.29 14.22 4.13
N THR A 48 -12.93 15.30 3.70
CA THR A 48 -14.28 15.30 3.11
C THR A 48 -14.26 15.22 1.58
N HIS A 49 -13.12 15.49 0.95
CA HIS A 49 -13.01 15.55 -0.51
C HIS A 49 -11.87 14.70 -1.06
N ASP A 50 -10.73 14.66 -0.36
CA ASP A 50 -9.56 13.92 -0.79
C ASP A 50 -9.64 12.45 -0.34
N ARG A 51 -8.94 11.55 -1.06
CA ARG A 51 -8.83 10.13 -0.71
C ARG A 51 -7.36 9.74 -0.57
N LEU A 52 -7.09 8.85 0.37
CA LEU A 52 -5.76 8.29 0.61
C LEU A 52 -5.73 6.81 0.26
N PHE A 53 -4.83 6.43 -0.62
CA PHE A 53 -4.54 5.06 -0.99
C PHE A 53 -3.23 4.62 -0.35
N VAL A 54 -3.20 3.41 0.22
CA VAL A 54 -2.04 2.86 0.91
C VAL A 54 -1.64 1.55 0.25
N VAL A 55 -0.34 1.40 -0.01
CA VAL A 55 0.19 0.21 -0.70
C VAL A 55 0.33 -1.03 0.20
N GLY A 56 -0.20 -0.99 1.43
CA GLY A 56 -0.14 -2.10 2.40
C GLY A 56 0.88 -1.85 3.51
N ASP A 57 1.20 -2.90 4.25
CA ASP A 57 2.11 -2.89 5.40
C ASP A 57 1.79 -1.76 6.40
N LEU A 58 0.59 -1.86 6.96
CA LEU A 58 0.03 -0.90 7.89
C LEU A 58 0.54 -1.11 9.33
N ILE A 59 0.91 -2.36 9.64
CA ILE A 59 1.27 -2.84 10.98
C ILE A 59 2.73 -3.26 11.06
N ASP A 60 3.17 -3.58 12.28
CA ASP A 60 4.50 -4.02 12.67
C ASP A 60 5.54 -2.89 12.68
N ARG A 61 6.69 -3.18 13.30
CA ARG A 61 7.85 -2.31 13.50
C ARG A 61 7.61 -1.20 14.50
N ASP A 62 6.67 -0.29 14.25
CA ASP A 62 6.36 0.80 15.19
C ASP A 62 5.20 0.41 16.13
N PRO A 63 5.28 0.76 17.43
CA PRO A 63 4.23 0.47 18.41
C PRO A 63 2.89 1.14 18.07
N GLY A 64 2.86 2.18 17.25
CA GLY A 64 1.62 2.80 16.76
C GLY A 64 0.73 1.87 15.92
N SER A 65 1.20 0.67 15.59
CA SER A 65 0.44 -0.37 14.86
C SER A 65 -0.93 -0.69 15.49
N HIS A 66 -1.11 -0.51 16.80
CA HIS A 66 -2.40 -0.66 17.47
C HIS A 66 -3.48 0.30 16.95
N ARG A 67 -3.11 1.36 16.23
CA ARG A 67 -4.01 2.36 15.64
C ARG A 67 -4.62 1.90 14.29
N CYS A 68 -4.17 0.75 13.74
CA CYS A 68 -4.52 0.26 12.40
C CYS A 68 -6.03 0.23 12.14
N ALA A 69 -6.82 -0.39 13.04
CA ALA A 69 -8.26 -0.49 12.87
C ALA A 69 -8.95 0.90 12.81
N ARG A 70 -8.51 1.83 13.66
CA ARG A 70 -9.02 3.21 13.67
C ARG A 70 -8.66 3.97 12.39
N PHE A 71 -7.47 3.75 11.86
CA PHE A 71 -7.04 4.33 10.60
C PHE A 71 -7.86 3.80 9.43
N LEU A 72 -8.03 2.48 9.33
CA LEU A 72 -8.82 1.84 8.29
C LEU A 72 -10.32 2.17 8.36
N ALA A 73 -10.82 2.59 9.53
CA ALA A 73 -12.21 3.05 9.70
C ALA A 73 -12.46 4.45 9.10
N GLN A 74 -11.42 5.19 8.68
CA GLN A 74 -11.62 6.49 8.06
C GLN A 74 -12.19 6.34 6.65
N PRO A 75 -13.27 7.06 6.30
CA PRO A 75 -13.96 6.87 5.03
C PRO A 75 -13.12 7.23 3.79
N TYR A 76 -12.09 8.05 3.97
CA TYR A 76 -11.17 8.48 2.92
C TYR A 76 -9.98 7.53 2.74
N VAL A 77 -9.81 6.51 3.60
CA VAL A 77 -8.70 5.57 3.53
C VAL A 77 -9.07 4.34 2.68
N HIS A 78 -8.21 4.02 1.75
CA HIS A 78 -8.25 2.84 0.92
C HIS A 78 -6.88 2.16 0.93
N ALA A 79 -6.77 0.98 1.51
CA ALA A 79 -5.52 0.23 1.58
C ALA A 79 -5.64 -1.12 0.89
N VAL A 80 -4.54 -1.60 0.30
CA VAL A 80 -4.39 -3.02 -0.06
C VAL A 80 -3.79 -3.78 1.12
N ARG A 81 -3.92 -5.09 1.13
CA ARG A 81 -3.25 -5.98 2.06
C ARG A 81 -1.76 -6.04 1.72
N GLY A 82 -0.88 -5.84 2.69
CA GLY A 82 0.53 -6.14 2.61
C GLY A 82 0.86 -7.53 3.16
N ASN A 83 2.12 -7.93 3.04
CA ASN A 83 2.58 -9.21 3.57
C ASN A 83 2.56 -9.24 5.12
N HIS A 84 2.71 -8.12 5.79
CA HIS A 84 2.60 -8.04 7.25
C HIS A 84 1.17 -8.30 7.71
N GLU A 85 0.16 -7.76 7.05
CA GLU A 85 -1.24 -8.09 7.29
C GLU A 85 -1.54 -9.56 7.00
N ASP A 86 -0.96 -10.12 5.93
CA ASP A 86 -1.15 -11.52 5.56
C ASP A 86 -0.53 -12.47 6.60
N MET A 87 0.67 -12.15 7.12
CA MET A 87 1.29 -12.89 8.23
C MET A 87 0.41 -12.87 9.48
N LEU A 88 -0.19 -11.73 9.83
CA LEU A 88 -1.14 -11.66 10.95
C LEU A 88 -2.35 -12.58 10.71
N LEU A 89 -2.92 -12.59 9.50
CA LEU A 89 -4.06 -13.46 9.17
C LEU A 89 -3.68 -14.95 9.17
N GLN A 90 -2.45 -15.31 8.85
CA GLN A 90 -1.95 -16.69 8.98
C GLN A 90 -1.83 -17.13 10.43
N LEU A 91 -1.51 -16.22 11.37
CA LEU A 91 -1.55 -16.49 12.81
C LEU A 91 -2.97 -16.64 13.35
N TYR A 92 -3.94 -15.98 12.73
CA TYR A 92 -5.35 -15.98 13.13
C TYR A 92 -6.26 -16.44 11.97
N PRO A 93 -6.17 -17.71 11.55
CA PRO A 93 -7.05 -18.22 10.50
C PRO A 93 -8.53 -18.11 10.93
N GLU A 94 -9.42 -17.92 9.96
CA GLU A 94 -10.85 -17.87 10.23
C GLU A 94 -11.34 -19.21 10.80
N ASP A 95 -12.24 -19.15 11.76
CA ASP A 95 -12.81 -20.33 12.46
C ASP A 95 -11.78 -21.22 13.21
N SER A 96 -10.56 -20.71 13.43
CA SER A 96 -9.53 -21.40 14.23
C SER A 96 -9.45 -20.82 15.65
N PRO A 97 -9.03 -21.64 16.65
CA PRO A 97 -8.74 -21.12 17.97
C PRO A 97 -7.59 -20.09 17.91
N PRO A 98 -7.52 -19.16 18.86
CA PRO A 98 -6.37 -18.26 18.97
C PRO A 98 -5.04 -19.04 19.02
N PRO A 99 -3.95 -18.50 18.43
CA PRO A 99 -2.64 -19.13 18.50
C PRO A 99 -2.18 -19.22 19.96
N PRO A 100 -1.40 -20.27 20.32
CA PRO A 100 -0.84 -20.38 21.65
C PRO A 100 0.17 -19.27 21.93
N ASP A 101 0.31 -18.89 23.21
CA ASP A 101 1.21 -17.80 23.64
C ASP A 101 2.65 -17.98 23.17
N SER A 102 3.15 -19.23 23.17
CA SER A 102 4.51 -19.55 22.69
C SER A 102 4.72 -19.18 21.21
N LEU A 103 3.70 -19.33 20.37
CA LEU A 103 3.75 -18.93 18.97
C LEU A 103 3.72 -17.39 18.84
N LEU A 104 2.92 -16.71 19.65
CA LEU A 104 2.88 -15.24 19.68
C LEU A 104 4.20 -14.65 20.17
N GLU A 105 4.80 -15.22 21.20
CA GLU A 105 6.13 -14.82 21.70
C GLU A 105 7.24 -15.05 20.66
N TRP A 106 7.15 -16.14 19.90
CA TRP A 106 8.06 -16.39 18.80
C TRP A 106 7.85 -15.34 17.69
N ALA A 107 6.63 -15.13 17.25
CA ALA A 107 6.27 -14.14 16.20
C ALA A 107 6.69 -12.72 16.62
N ALA A 108 6.54 -12.37 17.91
CA ALA A 108 6.90 -11.07 18.44
C ALA A 108 8.38 -10.70 18.27
N ARG A 109 9.25 -11.71 18.14
CA ARG A 109 10.69 -11.53 17.88
C ARG A 109 11.00 -11.38 16.38
N GLN A 110 10.00 -11.55 15.52
CA GLN A 110 10.13 -11.50 14.07
C GLN A 110 9.48 -10.21 13.53
N ASN A 111 10.09 -9.63 12.54
CA ASN A 111 9.52 -8.58 11.68
C ASN A 111 8.88 -7.37 12.40
N GLY A 112 9.23 -7.13 13.68
CA GLY A 112 8.69 -6.01 14.45
C GLY A 112 7.28 -6.25 15.02
N PHE A 113 6.83 -7.50 15.17
CA PHE A 113 5.51 -7.87 15.68
C PHE A 113 5.36 -7.72 17.22
N GLY A 114 6.40 -7.25 17.93
CA GLY A 114 6.43 -7.16 19.40
C GLY A 114 5.30 -6.30 20.01
N TRP A 115 4.82 -5.30 19.30
CA TRP A 115 3.70 -4.43 19.69
C TRP A 115 2.41 -5.21 19.98
N TRP A 116 2.22 -6.35 19.32
CA TRP A 116 1.03 -7.17 19.43
C TRP A 116 0.83 -7.72 20.84
N LEU A 117 1.91 -8.10 21.54
CA LEU A 117 1.83 -8.63 22.90
C LEU A 117 1.29 -7.60 23.90
N ALA A 118 1.57 -6.30 23.68
CA ALA A 118 1.09 -5.21 24.51
C ALA A 118 -0.33 -4.74 24.15
N THR A 119 -0.91 -5.26 23.06
CA THR A 119 -2.23 -4.84 22.57
C THR A 119 -3.33 -5.63 23.26
N ASP A 120 -4.40 -4.98 23.73
CA ASP A 120 -5.54 -5.61 24.37
C ASP A 120 -6.39 -6.45 23.39
N GLY A 121 -7.21 -7.37 23.92
CA GLY A 121 -7.96 -8.33 23.12
C GLY A 121 -9.04 -7.69 22.21
N ASP A 122 -9.62 -6.57 22.61
CA ASP A 122 -10.65 -5.89 21.81
C ASP A 122 -10.00 -5.20 20.62
N THR A 123 -8.90 -4.51 20.86
CA THR A 123 -8.08 -3.89 19.81
C THR A 123 -7.53 -4.94 18.83
N ARG A 124 -7.02 -6.08 19.33
CA ARG A 124 -6.58 -7.19 18.45
C ARG A 124 -7.71 -7.68 17.55
N ARG A 125 -8.90 -7.92 18.10
CA ARG A 125 -10.08 -8.34 17.31
C ARG A 125 -10.44 -7.32 16.23
N ALA A 126 -10.49 -6.04 16.59
CA ALA A 126 -10.80 -4.97 15.66
C ALA A 126 -9.78 -4.89 14.50
N ILE A 127 -8.49 -5.06 14.79
CA ILE A 127 -7.43 -5.07 13.77
C ILE A 127 -7.59 -6.28 12.84
N ILE A 128 -7.75 -7.50 13.40
CA ILE A 128 -7.93 -8.71 12.59
C ILE A 128 -9.13 -8.58 11.65
N GLU A 129 -10.27 -8.07 12.15
CA GLU A 129 -11.47 -7.85 11.35
C GLU A 129 -11.27 -6.81 10.24
N ALA A 130 -10.57 -5.71 10.54
CA ALA A 130 -10.28 -4.66 9.58
C ALA A 130 -9.35 -5.17 8.48
N VAL A 131 -8.27 -5.86 8.85
CA VAL A 131 -7.26 -6.40 7.94
C VAL A 131 -7.83 -7.49 7.02
N ARG A 132 -8.73 -8.35 7.51
CA ARG A 132 -9.41 -9.36 6.68
C ARG A 132 -10.20 -8.78 5.51
N ARG A 133 -10.66 -7.54 5.62
CA ARG A 133 -11.43 -6.87 4.58
C ARG A 133 -10.57 -6.21 3.51
N LEU A 134 -9.26 -6.17 3.70
CA LEU A 134 -8.35 -5.53 2.76
C LEU A 134 -8.27 -6.33 1.45
N PRO A 135 -8.45 -5.66 0.30
CA PRO A 135 -8.23 -6.27 -1.00
C PRO A 135 -6.74 -6.51 -1.26
N ILE A 136 -6.44 -7.37 -2.22
CA ILE A 136 -5.08 -7.58 -2.75
C ILE A 136 -4.72 -6.50 -3.76
N ALA A 137 -5.70 -6.00 -4.51
CA ALA A 137 -5.52 -4.96 -5.50
C ALA A 137 -6.62 -3.92 -5.45
N ILE A 138 -6.26 -2.66 -5.72
CA ILE A 138 -7.24 -1.57 -5.94
C ILE A 138 -7.03 -1.04 -7.35
N GLU A 139 -8.13 -0.91 -8.10
CA GLU A 139 -8.20 -0.21 -9.37
C GLU A 139 -8.89 1.13 -9.17
N VAL A 140 -8.21 2.23 -9.47
CA VAL A 140 -8.72 3.59 -9.30
C VAL A 140 -8.91 4.21 -10.68
N GLN A 141 -10.11 4.67 -10.98
CA GLN A 141 -10.36 5.50 -12.14
C GLN A 141 -9.99 6.95 -11.82
N THR A 142 -9.20 7.56 -12.68
CA THR A 142 -8.83 8.98 -12.59
C THR A 142 -9.17 9.71 -13.88
N SER A 143 -9.19 11.05 -13.84
CA SER A 143 -9.38 11.86 -15.07
C SER A 143 -8.24 11.66 -16.10
N ARG A 144 -7.12 11.03 -15.68
CA ARG A 144 -5.93 10.78 -16.50
C ARG A 144 -5.75 9.31 -16.86
N GLY A 145 -6.73 8.46 -16.56
CA GLY A 145 -6.69 7.03 -16.85
C GLY A 145 -6.76 6.17 -15.59
N THR A 146 -6.55 4.88 -15.78
CA THR A 146 -6.64 3.88 -14.71
C THR A 146 -5.32 3.79 -13.94
N VAL A 147 -5.41 3.80 -12.62
CA VAL A 147 -4.29 3.58 -11.70
C VAL A 147 -4.51 2.28 -10.94
N GLY A 148 -3.47 1.46 -10.85
CA GLY A 148 -3.42 0.25 -10.04
C GLY A 148 -2.66 0.48 -8.73
N ILE A 149 -3.09 -0.21 -7.65
CA ILE A 149 -2.37 -0.25 -6.38
C ILE A 149 -2.30 -1.71 -5.94
N VAL A 150 -1.08 -2.18 -5.69
CA VAL A 150 -0.76 -3.54 -5.23
C VAL A 150 0.37 -3.41 -4.21
N HIS A 151 0.51 -4.37 -3.28
CA HIS A 151 1.55 -4.23 -2.26
C HIS A 151 2.97 -4.41 -2.81
N ALA A 152 3.28 -5.55 -3.44
CA ALA A 152 4.65 -5.85 -3.86
C ALA A 152 4.88 -5.73 -5.37
N ASP A 153 4.33 -6.63 -6.17
CA ASP A 153 4.51 -6.62 -7.63
C ASP A 153 3.41 -7.43 -8.33
N ILE A 154 3.40 -7.33 -9.64
CA ILE A 154 2.60 -8.17 -10.55
C ILE A 154 3.56 -9.09 -11.29
N PRO A 155 3.26 -10.40 -11.44
CA PRO A 155 4.09 -11.31 -12.20
C PRO A 155 4.46 -10.75 -13.58
N LEU A 156 5.74 -10.80 -13.92
CA LEU A 156 6.25 -10.25 -15.19
C LEU A 156 5.49 -10.85 -16.38
N GLY A 157 5.15 -10.01 -17.35
CA GLY A 157 4.42 -10.40 -18.55
C GLY A 157 2.90 -10.49 -18.41
N LEU A 158 2.34 -10.37 -17.20
CA LEU A 158 0.88 -10.25 -17.05
C LEU A 158 0.42 -8.83 -17.39
N THR A 159 -0.74 -8.76 -18.07
CA THR A 159 -1.48 -7.50 -18.18
C THR A 159 -2.24 -7.22 -16.89
N TRP A 160 -2.60 -5.96 -16.66
CA TRP A 160 -3.42 -5.56 -15.52
C TRP A 160 -4.72 -6.35 -15.42
N GLN A 161 -5.44 -6.51 -16.52
CA GLN A 161 -6.71 -7.23 -16.53
C GLN A 161 -6.54 -8.73 -16.24
N SER A 162 -5.48 -9.36 -16.81
CA SER A 162 -5.18 -10.76 -16.50
C SER A 162 -4.82 -10.96 -15.05
N PHE A 163 -4.03 -10.03 -14.47
CA PHE A 163 -3.70 -10.03 -13.05
C PHE A 163 -4.96 -9.94 -12.19
N LEU A 164 -5.82 -8.95 -12.44
CA LEU A 164 -7.07 -8.78 -11.66
C LEU A 164 -7.95 -10.03 -11.72
N SER A 165 -8.10 -10.64 -12.91
CA SER A 165 -8.90 -11.87 -13.09
C SER A 165 -8.33 -13.04 -12.29
N LEU A 166 -7.00 -13.20 -12.25
CA LEU A 166 -6.34 -14.24 -11.46
C LEU A 166 -6.50 -13.99 -9.96
N VAL A 167 -6.38 -12.74 -9.51
CA VAL A 167 -6.62 -12.36 -8.11
C VAL A 167 -8.07 -12.65 -7.72
N GLU A 168 -9.05 -12.23 -8.51
CA GLU A 168 -10.48 -12.46 -8.27
C GLU A 168 -10.83 -13.96 -8.22
N SER A 169 -10.13 -14.79 -8.99
CA SER A 169 -10.28 -16.25 -8.95
C SER A 169 -9.59 -16.90 -7.73
N GLY A 170 -8.86 -16.13 -6.92
CA GLY A 170 -8.12 -16.66 -5.76
C GLY A 170 -6.85 -17.42 -6.14
N ASN A 171 -6.22 -17.11 -7.31
CA ASN A 171 -4.98 -17.77 -7.72
C ASN A 171 -3.85 -17.52 -6.71
N ALA A 172 -3.45 -18.56 -5.97
CA ALA A 172 -2.51 -18.44 -4.85
C ALA A 172 -1.15 -17.88 -5.27
N LYS A 173 -0.60 -18.31 -6.41
CA LYS A 173 0.71 -17.82 -6.90
C LYS A 173 0.68 -16.35 -7.27
N THR A 174 -0.42 -15.90 -7.87
CA THR A 174 -0.60 -14.48 -8.22
C THR A 174 -0.75 -13.62 -6.96
N ILE A 175 -1.50 -14.10 -5.96
CA ILE A 175 -1.67 -13.42 -4.68
C ILE A 175 -0.33 -13.38 -3.92
N GLU A 176 0.40 -14.49 -3.87
CA GLU A 176 1.74 -14.54 -3.28
C GLU A 176 2.70 -13.53 -3.94
N SER A 177 2.69 -13.45 -5.27
CA SER A 177 3.49 -12.46 -6.00
C SER A 177 3.08 -11.03 -5.65
N ALA A 178 1.78 -10.76 -5.55
CA ALA A 178 1.25 -9.44 -5.18
C ALA A 178 1.66 -9.01 -3.76
N LEU A 179 1.96 -9.96 -2.87
CA LEU A 179 2.33 -9.71 -1.47
C LEU A 179 3.84 -9.75 -1.20
N TRP A 180 4.63 -10.49 -2.00
CA TRP A 180 6.02 -10.81 -1.64
C TRP A 180 7.05 -10.59 -2.73
N SER A 181 6.66 -10.44 -4.00
CA SER A 181 7.61 -10.41 -5.10
C SER A 181 8.50 -9.17 -5.08
N ARG A 182 9.78 -9.38 -5.35
CA ARG A 182 10.77 -8.33 -5.61
C ARG A 182 11.40 -8.48 -6.99
N GLU A 183 10.78 -9.27 -7.85
CA GLU A 183 11.39 -9.70 -9.10
C GLU A 183 11.67 -8.53 -10.04
N ARG A 184 10.70 -7.64 -10.23
CA ARG A 184 10.84 -6.44 -11.07
C ARG A 184 11.95 -5.52 -10.58
N LEU A 185 11.98 -5.22 -9.30
CA LEU A 185 12.99 -4.36 -8.68
C LEU A 185 14.38 -4.99 -8.76
N ASN A 186 14.50 -6.29 -8.43
CA ASN A 186 15.78 -7.01 -8.49
C ASN A 186 16.34 -7.09 -9.90
N ARG A 187 15.49 -7.27 -10.91
CA ARG A 187 15.87 -7.32 -12.32
C ARG A 187 15.97 -5.94 -12.97
N ARG A 188 15.51 -4.89 -12.31
CA ARG A 188 15.33 -3.55 -12.87
C ARG A 188 14.51 -3.58 -14.16
N ASP A 189 13.40 -4.35 -14.14
CA ASP A 189 12.58 -4.57 -15.32
C ASP A 189 11.69 -3.35 -15.61
N GLU A 190 11.97 -2.66 -16.71
CA GLU A 190 11.27 -1.46 -17.16
C GLU A 190 10.13 -1.75 -18.15
N SER A 191 9.80 -3.02 -18.40
CA SER A 191 8.72 -3.38 -19.34
C SER A 191 7.35 -2.82 -18.93
N GLY A 192 7.19 -2.54 -17.64
CA GLY A 192 5.94 -2.05 -17.08
C GLY A 192 4.83 -3.08 -17.05
N VAL A 193 3.58 -2.61 -16.86
CA VAL A 193 2.37 -3.43 -16.84
C VAL A 193 1.38 -2.87 -17.86
N HIS A 194 1.08 -3.67 -18.87
CA HIS A 194 0.14 -3.30 -19.91
C HIS A 194 -1.32 -3.23 -19.37
N GLY A 195 -2.10 -2.28 -19.85
CA GLY A 195 -3.53 -2.16 -19.52
C GLY A 195 -3.84 -1.29 -18.28
N VAL A 196 -2.81 -0.68 -17.68
CA VAL A 196 -2.93 0.31 -16.60
C VAL A 196 -2.00 1.49 -16.89
N GLY A 197 -2.42 2.70 -16.57
CA GLY A 197 -1.61 3.90 -16.79
C GLY A 197 -0.42 3.99 -15.82
N ARG A 198 -0.69 3.80 -14.53
CA ARG A 198 0.30 3.76 -13.44
C ARG A 198 -0.02 2.63 -12.48
N LEU A 199 1.02 2.02 -11.94
CA LEU A 199 0.93 1.04 -10.87
C LEU A 199 1.80 1.51 -9.69
N PHE A 200 1.21 1.62 -8.51
CA PHE A 200 1.94 1.95 -7.29
C PHE A 200 2.14 0.71 -6.44
N VAL A 201 3.38 0.51 -5.97
CA VAL A 201 3.79 -0.63 -5.14
C VAL A 201 4.66 -0.17 -3.96
N GLY A 202 4.66 -0.95 -2.88
CA GLY A 202 5.46 -0.79 -1.68
C GLY A 202 6.46 -1.93 -1.47
N HIS A 203 6.48 -2.49 -0.24
CA HIS A 203 7.16 -3.73 0.15
C HIS A 203 8.69 -3.67 0.18
N THR A 204 9.30 -3.07 -0.79
CA THR A 204 10.76 -3.06 -0.93
C THR A 204 11.28 -1.63 -0.77
N PRO A 205 11.90 -1.30 0.39
CA PRO A 205 12.35 0.05 0.66
C PRO A 205 13.35 0.58 -0.38
N GLN A 206 13.07 1.76 -0.91
CA GLN A 206 13.90 2.48 -1.86
C GLN A 206 14.65 3.61 -1.13
N TRP A 207 15.87 3.33 -0.69
CA TRP A 207 16.64 4.23 0.17
C TRP A 207 17.10 5.51 -0.52
N GLU A 208 17.24 5.48 -1.84
CA GLU A 208 17.63 6.63 -2.66
C GLU A 208 16.41 7.48 -3.08
N GLY A 209 15.23 7.08 -2.69
CA GLY A 209 13.96 7.69 -3.04
C GLY A 209 13.13 6.81 -3.96
N LEU A 210 11.94 7.27 -4.30
CA LEU A 210 11.00 6.57 -5.17
C LEU A 210 11.68 6.08 -6.45
N GLN A 211 11.49 4.79 -6.78
CA GLN A 211 11.97 4.21 -8.03
C GLN A 211 10.83 4.01 -9.01
N ARG A 212 11.09 4.30 -10.28
CA ARG A 212 10.17 4.04 -11.39
C ARG A 212 10.76 3.00 -12.33
N LEU A 213 9.96 1.99 -12.67
CA LEU A 213 10.29 0.95 -13.66
C LEU A 213 9.13 0.83 -14.67
N GLY A 214 9.31 1.41 -15.85
CA GLY A 214 8.21 1.57 -16.82
C GLY A 214 7.11 2.47 -16.26
N ASN A 215 5.90 1.91 -16.07
CA ASN A 215 4.77 2.58 -15.43
C ASN A 215 4.53 2.11 -13.97
N VAL A 216 5.49 1.38 -13.38
CA VAL A 216 5.44 0.93 -11.98
C VAL A 216 6.26 1.86 -11.10
N TYR A 217 5.66 2.33 -10.02
CA TYR A 217 6.23 3.27 -9.05
C TYR A 217 6.36 2.60 -7.69
N ALA A 218 7.58 2.31 -7.26
CA ALA A 218 7.88 1.80 -5.93
C ALA A 218 7.93 2.99 -4.95
N VAL A 219 6.91 3.10 -4.11
CA VAL A 219 6.69 4.25 -3.22
C VAL A 219 7.03 3.98 -1.75
N ASP A 220 7.41 2.75 -1.38
CA ASP A 220 8.02 2.50 -0.09
C ASP A 220 9.44 3.10 -0.08
N THR A 221 9.62 4.16 0.65
CA THR A 221 10.92 4.84 0.83
C THR A 221 11.43 4.74 2.27
N GLY A 222 10.88 3.78 3.02
CA GLY A 222 11.39 3.40 4.33
C GLY A 222 10.96 4.34 5.46
N GLY A 223 9.77 4.97 5.38
CA GLY A 223 9.33 5.99 6.32
C GLY A 223 9.47 5.60 7.79
N VAL A 224 9.03 4.40 8.18
CA VAL A 224 9.15 3.90 9.55
C VAL A 224 10.61 3.83 10.04
N PHE A 225 11.56 3.55 9.15
CA PHE A 225 12.97 3.44 9.52
C PHE A 225 13.58 4.80 9.86
N ALA A 226 13.08 5.89 9.27
CA ALA A 226 13.47 7.24 9.68
C ALA A 226 13.03 7.55 11.11
N GLU A 227 11.87 7.05 11.55
CA GLU A 227 11.37 7.18 12.93
C GLU A 227 12.13 6.29 13.92
N LEU A 228 12.50 5.07 13.50
CA LEU A 228 13.15 4.10 14.37
C LEU A 228 14.64 4.42 14.60
N ASP A 229 15.38 4.80 13.57
CA ASP A 229 16.82 5.08 13.64
C ASP A 229 17.28 5.83 12.37
N SER A 230 17.17 7.15 12.41
CA SER A 230 17.56 8.03 11.30
C SER A 230 19.06 8.00 10.97
N ASP A 231 19.90 7.72 11.95
CA ASP A 231 21.35 7.64 11.74
C ASP A 231 21.74 6.39 10.97
N ARG A 232 21.05 5.30 11.23
CA ARG A 232 21.23 4.03 10.51
C ARG A 232 20.65 4.06 9.09
N TRP A 233 19.59 4.85 8.89
CA TRP A 233 18.84 4.90 7.64
C TRP A 233 18.72 6.34 7.11
N PRO A 234 19.80 7.02 6.80
CA PRO A 234 19.80 8.47 6.47
C PRO A 234 19.02 8.81 5.18
N GLY A 235 18.77 7.81 4.34
CA GLY A 235 17.94 7.96 3.13
C GLY A 235 16.46 7.70 3.34
N ALA A 236 16.07 7.14 4.50
CA ALA A 236 14.70 6.78 4.79
C ALA A 236 13.80 8.02 4.87
N ARG A 237 12.63 7.93 4.26
CA ARG A 237 11.61 9.00 4.26
C ARG A 237 10.23 8.42 3.98
N PHE A 238 9.19 9.16 4.29
CA PHE A 238 7.82 8.75 4.02
C PHE A 238 7.34 9.35 2.70
N THR A 239 6.96 8.51 1.75
CA THR A 239 6.37 8.97 0.49
C THR A 239 4.87 9.17 0.64
N PHE A 240 4.41 10.36 0.28
CA PHE A 240 2.99 10.73 0.20
C PHE A 240 2.78 11.56 -1.06
N ALA A 241 2.12 11.01 -2.08
CA ALA A 241 2.11 11.57 -3.43
C ALA A 241 0.68 11.68 -3.99
N ASN A 242 0.40 12.73 -4.75
CA ASN A 242 -0.85 12.84 -5.50
C ASN A 242 -0.81 11.88 -6.70
N LEU A 243 -1.85 11.06 -6.90
CA LEU A 243 -1.94 10.12 -8.04
C LEU A 243 -1.92 10.80 -9.41
N ALA A 244 -2.31 12.07 -9.48
CA ALA A 244 -2.30 12.85 -10.71
C ALA A 244 -0.95 13.53 -11.01
N MET A 245 0.10 13.22 -10.22
CA MET A 245 1.40 13.87 -10.36
C MET A 245 2.11 13.54 -11.67
N ALA A 246 2.86 14.53 -12.14
CA ALA A 246 3.84 14.36 -13.18
C ALA A 246 4.98 13.40 -12.74
N THR A 247 5.51 12.63 -13.66
CA THR A 247 6.68 11.78 -13.42
C THR A 247 7.87 12.57 -12.87
N SER A 248 8.12 13.77 -13.44
CA SER A 248 9.19 14.68 -12.99
C SER A 248 8.99 15.18 -11.56
N SER A 249 7.75 15.30 -11.13
CA SER A 249 7.39 15.71 -9.78
C SER A 249 7.52 14.58 -8.77
N LEU A 250 7.15 13.36 -9.14
CA LEU A 250 7.40 12.17 -8.32
C LEU A 250 8.89 11.98 -8.02
N THR A 251 9.75 12.22 -9.00
CA THR A 251 11.21 12.15 -8.80
C THR A 251 11.73 13.23 -7.86
N ARG A 252 11.17 14.45 -7.90
CA ARG A 252 11.55 15.54 -6.98
C ARG A 252 11.09 15.29 -5.54
N LEU A 253 9.99 14.60 -5.34
CA LEU A 253 9.50 14.19 -4.03
C LEU A 253 10.45 13.28 -3.29
N ALA A 254 11.13 12.41 -4.02
CA ALA A 254 12.12 11.52 -3.43
C ALA A 254 13.28 12.26 -2.75
N LEU A 255 13.45 13.55 -3.01
CA LEU A 255 14.53 14.39 -2.47
C LEU A 255 14.10 15.29 -1.31
N GLY A 256 12.84 15.31 -0.93
CA GLY A 256 12.29 16.15 0.14
C GLY A 256 11.24 15.42 0.98
N ALA A 257 10.60 16.07 1.90
CA ALA A 257 9.66 15.52 2.89
C ALA A 257 8.38 14.83 2.33
N GLY A 258 8.47 14.17 1.21
CA GLY A 258 7.44 13.26 0.72
C GLY A 258 6.19 13.89 0.13
N LEU A 259 6.13 15.21 -0.04
CA LEU A 259 4.91 15.85 -0.49
C LEU A 259 5.09 16.71 -1.74
N VAL A 260 4.35 16.41 -2.83
CA VAL A 260 4.15 17.31 -3.95
C VAL A 260 2.71 17.26 -4.43
N ASP A 261 2.08 18.41 -4.47
CA ASP A 261 0.86 18.64 -5.22
C ASP A 261 1.26 19.16 -6.61
N THR A 262 1.20 18.33 -7.61
CA THR A 262 1.37 18.78 -8.98
C THR A 262 0.08 18.52 -9.74
N ARG A 263 -0.76 19.51 -9.78
CA ARG A 263 -1.93 19.56 -10.64
C ARG A 263 -1.59 19.98 -12.07
N ASP A 264 -0.31 20.27 -12.32
CA ASP A 264 0.15 20.77 -13.60
C ASP A 264 0.20 19.65 -14.65
N GLY A 265 -0.53 19.93 -15.67
CA GLY A 265 -0.83 19.26 -16.85
C GLY A 265 0.21 18.36 -17.49
N ASP A 266 0.40 17.18 -16.94
CA ASP A 266 1.18 16.19 -17.62
C ASP A 266 0.31 15.26 -18.47
N VAL A 267 1.03 14.56 -19.33
CA VAL A 267 0.47 13.59 -20.25
C VAL A 267 -0.49 12.66 -19.51
N PRO A 268 -1.73 12.48 -19.97
CA PRO A 268 -2.68 11.54 -19.40
C PRO A 268 -2.05 10.14 -19.26
N ASP A 269 -2.43 9.41 -18.22
CA ASP A 269 -2.04 8.02 -18.08
C ASP A 269 -2.52 7.23 -19.29
N THR A 270 -1.61 6.62 -20.02
CA THR A 270 -1.93 5.75 -21.14
C THR A 270 -1.93 4.31 -20.67
N PRO A 271 -2.73 3.43 -21.31
CA PRO A 271 -2.72 2.00 -20.99
C PRO A 271 -1.36 1.34 -21.15
N PHE A 272 -0.39 2.02 -21.72
CA PHE A 272 0.98 1.54 -21.95
C PHE A 272 2.04 2.30 -21.14
N GLY A 273 1.63 3.22 -20.27
CA GLY A 273 2.57 3.93 -19.42
C GLY A 273 3.71 4.63 -20.18
N ASN A 274 3.43 5.22 -21.33
CA ASN A 274 4.40 6.04 -22.06
C ASN A 274 4.74 7.30 -21.27
N TYR A 275 5.33 7.11 -20.13
CA TYR A 275 6.00 8.14 -19.36
C TYR A 275 7.39 8.33 -19.96
N THR A 276 7.42 8.75 -21.22
CA THR A 276 8.69 9.20 -21.81
C THR A 276 9.16 10.36 -20.97
N THR A 277 10.31 10.20 -20.36
CA THR A 277 11.08 11.32 -19.86
C THR A 277 11.21 12.33 -20.99
N SER A 278 10.48 13.44 -20.92
CA SER A 278 10.85 14.60 -21.71
C SER A 278 12.30 14.93 -21.33
N ARG A 279 13.17 14.83 -22.29
CA ARG A 279 14.58 15.20 -22.21
C ARG A 279 14.74 16.67 -21.83
#